data_4f75fd75f7353e675674d38567142305
#
_entry.id   4f75fd75f7353e675674d38567142305
#
_cell.length_a   1.000
_cell.length_b   1.000
_cell.length_c   1.000
_cell.angle_alpha   90.00
_cell.angle_beta   90.00
_cell.angle_gamma   90.00
#
_symmetry.space_group_name_H-M   'P 1'
#
loop_
_entity.id
_entity.type
_entity.pdbx_description
1 polymer ?
#
loop_
_entity_poly.entity_id
_entity_poly.type
_entity_poly.pdbx_seq_one_letter_code
_entity_poly.pdbx_strand_id
1 'polypeptide(L)' 'MTEPARARAVLSTEDLTLLRQALVHYLETIKDQPESIKFARLYHRLGSAGGK' A
#
# COMPACT_ATOMS: atom_id res chain seq x y z
N MET A 1 0.94 -2.99 21.28
CA MET A 1 0.65 -3.21 20.89
C MET A 1 0.00 -3.82 20.34
N THR A 2 -0.47 -4.21 20.02
CA THR A 2 -1.00 -4.70 19.63
C THR A 2 -1.52 -5.34 18.99
N GLU A 3 -2.12 -5.96 18.70
CA GLU A 3 -2.51 -6.58 18.09
C GLU A 3 -3.17 -6.70 17.29
N PRO A 4 -3.27 -6.68 17.22
CA PRO A 4 -4.03 -6.61 16.14
C PRO A 4 -4.15 -7.72 15.25
N ALA A 5 -3.73 -8.69 15.53
CA ALA A 5 -3.82 -9.81 14.68
C ALA A 5 -5.21 -10.12 14.27
N ARG A 6 -6.14 -9.94 15.11
CA ARG A 6 -7.40 -10.27 14.74
C ARG A 6 -8.08 -9.16 14.11
N ALA A 7 -7.50 -8.05 13.98
CA ALA A 7 -8.16 -6.96 13.36
C ALA A 7 -8.15 -7.19 11.87
N ARG A 8 -9.31 -7.33 11.28
CA ARG A 8 -9.35 -7.45 9.91
C ARG A 8 -9.63 -6.11 9.38
N ALA A 9 -8.75 -5.45 8.71
CA ALA A 9 -8.96 -4.14 8.16
C ALA A 9 -9.84 -4.25 6.94
N VAL A 10 -10.97 -3.63 7.01
CA VAL A 10 -11.84 -3.59 5.86
C VAL A 10 -11.67 -2.21 5.25
N LEU A 11 -11.06 -2.13 4.10
CA LEU A 11 -10.75 -0.86 3.48
C LEU A 11 -11.73 -0.51 2.39
N SER A 12 -12.16 0.72 2.35
CA SER A 12 -13.03 1.18 1.29
C SER A 12 -12.19 1.51 0.06
N THR A 13 -12.85 1.76 -1.06
CA THR A 13 -12.15 2.15 -2.26
C THR A 13 -11.37 3.43 -2.03
N GLU A 14 -11.96 4.35 -1.28
CA GLU A 14 -11.28 5.60 -0.98
C GLU A 14 -10.03 5.36 -0.14
N ASP A 15 -10.13 4.44 0.82
CA ASP A 15 -8.97 4.13 1.65
C ASP A 15 -7.82 3.59 0.79
N LEU A 16 -8.15 2.75 -0.15
CA LEU A 16 -7.13 2.18 -1.02
C LEU A 16 -6.51 3.25 -1.90
N THR A 17 -7.31 4.19 -2.36
CA THR A 17 -6.78 5.28 -3.16
C THR A 17 -5.80 6.13 -2.36
N LEU A 18 -6.17 6.43 -1.12
CA LEU A 18 -5.29 7.21 -0.27
C LEU A 18 -4.00 6.48 0.03
N LEU A 19 -4.09 5.19 0.26
CA LEU A 19 -2.89 4.39 0.50
C LEU A 19 -1.98 4.38 -0.71
N ARG A 20 -2.56 4.27 -1.90
CA ARG A 20 -1.74 4.27 -3.10
C ARG A 20 -1.04 5.61 -3.29
N GLN A 21 -1.72 6.70 -2.97
CA GLN A 21 -1.10 8.00 -3.09
C GLN A 21 0.09 8.12 -2.14
N ALA A 22 -0.09 7.68 -0.91
CA ALA A 22 0.99 7.72 0.06
C ALA A 22 2.15 6.85 -0.39
N LEU A 23 1.83 5.70 -0.96
CA LEU A 23 2.85 4.78 -1.39
C LEU A 23 3.66 5.33 -2.55
N VAL A 24 2.99 6.00 -3.47
CA VAL A 24 3.70 6.62 -4.60
C VAL A 24 4.69 7.65 -4.09
N HIS A 25 4.28 8.45 -3.13
CA HIS A 25 5.18 9.45 -2.57
C HIS A 25 6.39 8.81 -1.91
N TYR A 26 6.15 7.73 -1.19
CA TYR A 26 7.24 7.03 -0.55
C TYR A 26 8.17 6.39 -1.58
N LEU A 27 7.59 5.83 -2.63
CA LEU A 27 8.38 5.22 -3.68
C LEU A 27 9.30 6.23 -4.35
N GLU A 28 8.84 7.45 -4.51
CA GLU A 28 9.69 8.49 -5.06
C GLU A 28 10.92 8.71 -4.19
N THR A 29 10.73 8.59 -2.89
CA THR A 29 11.81 8.79 -1.94
C THR A 29 12.83 7.66 -1.98
N ILE A 30 12.36 6.43 -2.15
CA ILE A 30 13.24 5.28 -2.07
C ILE A 30 13.52 4.62 -3.41
N LYS A 31 13.25 5.31 -4.50
CA LYS A 31 13.38 4.67 -5.81
C LYS A 31 14.77 4.14 -6.09
N ASP A 32 15.78 4.66 -5.44
CA ASP A 32 17.13 4.16 -5.64
C ASP A 32 17.49 3.02 -4.70
N GLN A 33 16.59 2.61 -3.87
CA GLN A 33 16.88 1.58 -2.89
C GLN A 33 16.27 0.25 -3.29
N PRO A 34 16.92 -0.86 -2.93
CA PRO A 34 16.39 -2.17 -3.32
C PRO A 34 15.01 -2.45 -2.78
N GLU A 35 14.69 -1.93 -1.60
CA GLU A 35 13.39 -2.22 -1.02
C GLU A 35 12.25 -1.58 -1.80
N SER A 36 12.56 -0.68 -2.73
CA SER A 36 11.51 -0.07 -3.54
C SER A 36 10.72 -1.12 -4.31
N ILE A 37 11.35 -2.23 -4.63
CA ILE A 37 10.66 -3.30 -5.36
C ILE A 37 9.51 -3.85 -4.54
N LYS A 38 9.69 -4.00 -3.25
CA LYS A 38 8.63 -4.52 -2.40
C LYS A 38 7.45 -3.58 -2.36
N PHE A 39 7.73 -2.29 -2.30
CA PHE A 39 6.65 -1.31 -2.26
C PHE A 39 5.96 -1.17 -3.60
N ALA A 40 6.70 -1.35 -4.68
CA ALA A 40 6.08 -1.31 -6.00
C ALA A 40 5.10 -2.47 -6.16
N ARG A 41 5.47 -3.63 -5.66
CA ARG A 41 4.59 -4.77 -5.71
C ARG A 41 3.34 -4.54 -4.87
N LEU A 42 3.53 -3.93 -3.72
CA LEU A 42 2.39 -3.61 -2.87
C LEU A 42 1.46 -2.64 -3.58
N TYR A 43 2.04 -1.66 -4.25
CA TYR A 43 1.25 -0.68 -4.98
C TYR A 43 0.38 -1.38 -6.04
N HIS A 44 0.95 -2.33 -6.75
CA HIS A 44 0.19 -3.08 -7.75
C HIS A 44 -0.93 -3.88 -7.12
N ARG A 45 -0.65 -4.48 -5.97
CA ARG A 45 -1.67 -5.25 -5.30
C ARG A 45 -2.81 -4.37 -4.84
N LEU A 46 -2.50 -3.19 -4.33
CA LEU A 46 -3.55 -2.28 -3.89
C LEU A 46 -4.40 -1.84 -5.06
N GLY A 47 -3.77 -1.62 -6.19
CA GLY A 47 -4.52 -1.25 -7.38
C GLY A 47 -5.45 -2.34 -7.82
N SER A 48 -4.98 -3.56 -7.82
CA SER A 48 -5.81 -4.69 -8.19
C SER A 48 -6.96 -4.88 -7.24
N ALA A 49 -6.66 -4.80 -5.96
CA ALA A 49 -7.68 -5.02 -4.96
C ALA A 49 -8.78 -3.98 -5.07
N GLY A 50 -8.39 -2.75 -5.29
CA GLY A 50 -9.39 -1.71 -5.36
C GLY A 50 -10.07 -1.62 -6.69
N GLY A 51 -9.40 -2.12 -7.71
CA GLY A 51 -9.91 -1.98 -9.03
C GLY A 51 -11.02 -2.93 -9.38
N LYS A 52 -11.19 -3.90 -8.66
CA LYS A 52 -12.15 -4.77 -9.05
C LYS A 52 -13.20 -4.65 -8.49
#